data_a11eeda5d88e2c1b2f25e73f2e9f6410
#
_entry.id   a11eeda5d88e2c1b2f25e73f2e9f6410
#
_cell.length_a   1.000
_cell.length_b   1.000
_cell.length_c   1.000
_cell.angle_alpha   90.00
_cell.angle_beta   90.00
_cell.angle_gamma   90.00
#
_symmetry.space_group_name_H-M   'P 1'
#
loop_
_entity.id
_entity.type
_entity.pdbx_description
1 polymer ?
#
loop_
_entity_poly.entity_id
_entity_poly.type
_entity_poly.pdbx_seq_one_letter_code
_entity_poly.pdbx_strand_id
1 'polypeptide(L)'
;MRGGTDPRFRVRPTLEVLELIHQCKILPLDDVLALQDAYIFLRRLEHRIQVWDDQQTHYLPDDQEVRARLAQSMFGENAEVQTFLEELDRHQNKVAQLFGQAFQLDGESRLDLTPLAHDWKPDATHFPESLVRWQAWLGGSKQKQLPEKSRLIFDNLMRQAAERLEADGTPQLSADQALLRFFDLLEAIARRSAYLSILAEYPKALANVLELLKASQWGAQYLTRHPHLLDHLLNSRTEKTLIERPQEYWLEVKASLNMRLDDVMADGDGSEQAMDILRVTHHTETFITLLADLGIGVDSPLPLEKVSDHLSALADLILQTTFERVWPGIAQKFEFSKDLTPPFAIISYGKLGGKELGYASDLDLVFLYESDENDYAAQEIYALLAKRMINWLTAFTSTGSLFEIDTRLR
;
A
#
# COMPACT_ATOMS: atom_id res chain seq x y z
N MET A 1 6.04 -2.08 4.62
CA MET A 1 4.91 -1.77 3.77
C MET A 1 5.29 -1.17 2.42
N ARG A 2 6.33 -0.33 2.31
CA ARG A 2 6.79 0.20 1.01
C ARG A 2 7.11 -0.87 -0.05
N GLY A 3 7.41 -2.12 0.33
CA GLY A 3 7.57 -3.23 -0.62
C GLY A 3 6.34 -3.55 -1.47
N GLY A 4 5.15 -3.05 -1.10
CA GLY A 4 3.96 -3.09 -1.94
C GLY A 4 4.05 -2.12 -3.13
N THR A 5 4.63 -0.95 -2.91
CA THR A 5 4.73 0.14 -3.89
C THR A 5 6.12 0.27 -4.52
N ASP A 6 7.18 -0.15 -3.82
CA ASP A 6 8.56 -0.08 -4.29
C ASP A 6 9.20 -1.48 -4.29
N PRO A 7 9.49 -2.06 -5.47
CA PRO A 7 10.08 -3.39 -5.61
C PRO A 7 11.42 -3.58 -4.89
N ARG A 8 12.19 -2.52 -4.69
CA ARG A 8 13.48 -2.57 -3.98
C ARG A 8 13.34 -3.09 -2.56
N PHE A 9 12.20 -2.84 -1.90
CA PHE A 9 11.92 -3.34 -0.55
C PHE A 9 11.35 -4.77 -0.51
N ARG A 10 11.28 -5.49 -1.65
CA ARG A 10 10.84 -6.89 -1.73
C ARG A 10 11.95 -7.89 -1.46
N VAL A 11 13.07 -7.44 -0.93
CA VAL A 11 14.16 -8.33 -0.47
C VAL A 11 13.75 -9.07 0.81
N ARG A 12 14.22 -10.30 0.97
CA ARG A 12 13.83 -11.16 2.09
C ARG A 12 14.56 -10.87 3.42
N PRO A 13 15.90 -10.60 3.43
CA PRO A 13 16.60 -10.40 4.68
C PRO A 13 16.24 -9.05 5.34
N THR A 14 15.81 -9.09 6.59
CA THR A 14 15.41 -7.89 7.35
C THR A 14 16.55 -6.86 7.44
N LEU A 15 17.80 -7.29 7.62
CA LEU A 15 18.95 -6.39 7.71
C LEU A 15 19.20 -5.63 6.41
N GLU A 16 19.01 -6.27 5.26
CA GLU A 16 19.11 -5.63 3.95
C GLU A 16 18.00 -4.61 3.75
N VAL A 17 16.78 -4.92 4.18
CA VAL A 17 15.65 -3.95 4.16
C VAL A 17 15.96 -2.73 5.00
N LEU A 18 16.53 -2.90 6.21
CA LEU A 18 16.91 -1.79 7.08
C LEU A 18 17.98 -0.91 6.44
N GLU A 19 18.93 -1.51 5.74
CA GLU A 19 19.96 -0.76 4.99
C GLU A 19 19.35 0.04 3.84
N LEU A 20 18.43 -0.54 3.07
CA LEU A 20 17.69 0.15 2.01
C LEU A 20 16.84 1.32 2.57
N ILE A 21 16.24 1.16 3.75
CA ILE A 21 15.50 2.23 4.44
C ILE A 21 16.41 3.43 4.70
N HIS A 22 17.66 3.20 5.11
CA HIS A 22 18.65 4.27 5.29
C HIS A 22 19.06 4.90 3.95
N GLN A 23 19.42 4.08 2.95
CA GLN A 23 19.83 4.54 1.62
C GLN A 23 18.74 5.39 0.95
N CYS A 24 17.49 5.03 1.14
CA CYS A 24 16.34 5.80 0.66
C CYS A 24 15.97 7.01 1.55
N LYS A 25 16.79 7.34 2.56
CA LYS A 25 16.59 8.47 3.51
C LYS A 25 15.23 8.45 4.21
N ILE A 26 14.70 7.26 4.49
CA ILE A 26 13.41 7.07 5.17
C ILE A 26 13.58 7.20 6.68
N LEU A 27 14.69 6.64 7.22
CA LEU A 27 15.08 6.77 8.61
C LEU A 27 16.53 7.25 8.72
N PRO A 28 16.88 7.99 9.81
CA PRO A 28 18.25 8.34 10.16
C PRO A 28 19.10 7.08 10.39
N LEU A 29 20.42 7.19 10.18
CA LEU A 29 21.35 6.07 10.38
C LEU A 29 21.31 5.50 11.80
N ASP A 30 21.29 6.37 12.82
CA ASP A 30 21.26 5.97 14.23
C ASP A 30 20.04 5.11 14.57
N ASP A 31 18.87 5.45 14.00
CA ASP A 31 17.65 4.69 14.19
C ASP A 31 17.69 3.33 13.45
N VAL A 32 18.28 3.29 12.26
CA VAL A 32 18.48 2.03 11.52
C VAL A 32 19.44 1.12 12.27
N LEU A 33 20.56 1.63 12.79
CA LEU A 33 21.48 0.86 13.61
C LEU A 33 20.82 0.30 14.88
N ALA A 34 20.00 1.13 15.56
CA ALA A 34 19.26 0.68 16.74
C ALA A 34 18.25 -0.44 16.41
N LEU A 35 17.59 -0.38 15.23
CA LEU A 35 16.70 -1.44 14.76
C LEU A 35 17.47 -2.73 14.39
N GLN A 36 18.66 -2.60 13.78
CA GLN A 36 19.51 -3.73 13.46
C GLN A 36 19.99 -4.45 14.74
N ASP A 37 20.43 -3.70 15.75
CA ASP A 37 20.84 -4.24 17.03
C ASP A 37 19.68 -4.97 17.73
N ALA A 38 18.49 -4.32 17.76
CA ALA A 38 17.31 -4.93 18.34
C ALA A 38 16.89 -6.22 17.60
N TYR A 39 16.94 -6.22 16.26
CA TYR A 39 16.64 -7.40 15.45
C TYR A 39 17.59 -8.55 15.77
N ILE A 40 18.91 -8.28 15.82
CA ILE A 40 19.92 -9.30 16.10
C ILE A 40 19.72 -9.86 17.51
N PHE A 41 19.48 -8.99 18.50
CA PHE A 41 19.26 -9.40 19.89
C PHE A 41 18.00 -10.28 20.02
N LEU A 42 16.85 -9.80 19.51
CA LEU A 42 15.58 -10.50 19.59
C LEU A 42 15.61 -11.84 18.82
N ARG A 43 16.27 -11.88 17.66
CA ARG A 43 16.43 -13.10 16.88
C ARG A 43 17.31 -14.15 17.56
N ARG A 44 18.37 -13.70 18.23
CA ARG A 44 19.19 -14.59 19.07
C ARG A 44 18.39 -15.15 20.24
N LEU A 45 17.63 -14.32 20.93
CA LEU A 45 16.78 -14.74 22.03
C LEU A 45 15.73 -15.74 21.57
N GLU A 46 15.02 -15.45 20.48
CA GLU A 46 14.04 -16.36 19.88
C GLU A 46 14.66 -17.74 19.60
N HIS A 47 15.82 -17.80 18.96
CA HIS A 47 16.51 -19.05 18.69
C HIS A 47 16.89 -19.81 20.00
N ARG A 48 17.28 -19.09 21.06
CA ARG A 48 17.60 -19.74 22.35
C ARG A 48 16.36 -20.33 23.00
N ILE A 49 15.21 -19.62 22.94
CA ILE A 49 13.96 -20.14 23.47
C ILE A 49 13.51 -21.37 22.67
N GLN A 50 13.59 -21.35 21.35
CA GLN A 50 13.20 -22.48 20.48
C GLN A 50 14.07 -23.73 20.71
N VAL A 51 15.37 -23.54 20.89
CA VAL A 51 16.30 -24.66 21.19
C VAL A 51 16.01 -25.28 22.55
N TRP A 52 15.53 -24.49 23.53
CA TRP A 52 15.22 -24.98 24.87
C TRP A 52 13.94 -25.80 24.93
N ASP A 53 12.87 -25.36 24.24
CA ASP A 53 11.53 -25.93 24.41
C ASP A 53 11.10 -26.86 23.26
N ASP A 54 11.96 -27.02 22.23
CA ASP A 54 11.68 -27.77 20.98
C ASP A 54 10.30 -27.40 20.35
N GLN A 55 9.81 -26.20 20.68
CA GLN A 55 8.55 -25.64 20.18
C GLN A 55 8.79 -24.30 19.49
N GLN A 56 8.01 -24.01 18.47
CA GLN A 56 7.99 -22.68 17.83
C GLN A 56 7.22 -21.67 18.71
N THR A 57 7.81 -21.30 19.86
CA THR A 57 7.24 -20.29 20.76
C THR A 57 7.98 -18.97 20.63
N HIS A 58 7.24 -17.86 20.78
CA HIS A 58 7.77 -16.49 20.82
C HIS A 58 7.56 -15.83 22.19
N TYR A 59 7.14 -16.62 23.18
CA TYR A 59 6.90 -16.13 24.54
C TYR A 59 8.10 -16.44 25.42
N LEU A 60 8.49 -15.44 26.23
CA LEU A 60 9.49 -15.64 27.25
C LEU A 60 8.89 -16.53 28.34
N PRO A 61 9.53 -17.66 28.70
CA PRO A 61 9.06 -18.52 29.78
C PRO A 61 8.95 -17.79 31.13
N ASP A 62 7.93 -18.11 31.92
CA ASP A 62 7.73 -17.51 33.25
C ASP A 62 8.64 -18.15 34.32
N ASP A 63 9.19 -19.31 34.05
CA ASP A 63 10.08 -20.04 34.95
C ASP A 63 11.39 -19.29 35.16
N GLN A 64 11.75 -19.01 36.44
CA GLN A 64 12.94 -18.26 36.81
C GLN A 64 14.22 -19.01 36.46
N GLU A 65 14.23 -20.33 36.56
CA GLU A 65 15.40 -21.15 36.25
C GLU A 65 15.69 -21.12 34.74
N VAL A 66 14.64 -21.19 33.93
CA VAL A 66 14.74 -21.05 32.47
C VAL A 66 15.22 -19.65 32.07
N ARG A 67 14.69 -18.60 32.72
CA ARG A 67 15.17 -17.20 32.50
C ARG A 67 16.65 -17.03 32.87
N ALA A 68 17.11 -17.66 33.96
CA ALA A 68 18.53 -17.63 34.36
C ALA A 68 19.41 -18.29 33.28
N ARG A 69 19.00 -19.43 32.76
CA ARG A 69 19.74 -20.13 31.69
C ARG A 69 19.74 -19.36 30.38
N LEU A 70 18.62 -18.71 30.02
CA LEU A 70 18.56 -17.81 28.88
C LEU A 70 19.49 -16.62 29.04
N ALA A 71 19.53 -15.98 30.23
CA ALA A 71 20.45 -14.89 30.53
C ALA A 71 21.92 -15.34 30.37
N GLN A 72 22.29 -16.49 30.92
CA GLN A 72 23.62 -17.05 30.77
C GLN A 72 23.98 -17.38 29.33
N SER A 73 23.02 -17.89 28.54
CA SER A 73 23.24 -18.22 27.13
C SER A 73 23.40 -16.99 26.25
N MET A 74 22.85 -15.84 26.64
CA MET A 74 22.92 -14.57 25.92
C MET A 74 24.14 -13.74 26.28
N PHE A 75 24.55 -13.73 27.56
CA PHE A 75 25.55 -12.80 28.10
C PHE A 75 26.73 -13.50 28.83
N GLY A 76 26.72 -14.83 28.94
CA GLY A 76 27.76 -15.60 29.59
C GLY A 76 27.42 -16.08 31.01
N GLU A 77 28.26 -16.95 31.59
CA GLU A 77 27.96 -17.71 32.81
C GLU A 77 27.59 -16.89 34.04
N ASN A 78 28.05 -15.64 34.15
CA ASN A 78 27.80 -14.76 35.28
C ASN A 78 26.65 -13.74 35.03
N ALA A 79 25.85 -13.94 33.98
CA ALA A 79 24.77 -13.00 33.65
C ALA A 79 23.62 -13.10 34.67
N GLU A 80 23.20 -11.93 35.16
CA GLU A 80 22.04 -11.81 36.03
C GLU A 80 20.75 -11.73 35.20
N VAL A 81 19.69 -12.38 35.67
CA VAL A 81 18.35 -12.34 35.04
C VAL A 81 17.84 -10.91 34.90
N GLN A 82 18.10 -10.08 35.89
CA GLN A 82 17.64 -8.68 35.89
C GLN A 82 18.27 -7.88 34.74
N THR A 83 19.57 -8.01 34.54
CA THR A 83 20.29 -7.35 33.44
C THR A 83 19.77 -7.82 32.06
N PHE A 84 19.48 -9.11 31.96
CA PHE A 84 18.88 -9.66 30.72
C PHE A 84 17.50 -9.08 30.45
N LEU A 85 16.63 -8.96 31.46
CA LEU A 85 15.28 -8.39 31.31
C LEU A 85 15.34 -6.89 30.98
N GLU A 86 16.23 -6.14 31.61
CA GLU A 86 16.44 -4.71 31.31
C GLU A 86 16.90 -4.50 29.87
N GLU A 87 17.79 -5.34 29.37
CA GLU A 87 18.26 -5.26 28.00
C GLU A 87 17.16 -5.65 26.99
N LEU A 88 16.35 -6.66 27.31
CA LEU A 88 15.17 -7.02 26.52
C LEU A 88 14.17 -5.84 26.45
N ASP A 89 13.86 -5.26 27.58
CA ASP A 89 12.95 -4.09 27.67
C ASP A 89 13.51 -2.90 26.91
N ARG A 90 14.81 -2.66 26.97
CA ARG A 90 15.48 -1.60 26.23
C ARG A 90 15.28 -1.75 24.72
N HIS A 91 15.52 -2.95 24.18
CA HIS A 91 15.32 -3.21 22.75
C HIS A 91 13.87 -3.14 22.34
N GLN A 92 12.95 -3.70 23.12
CA GLN A 92 11.51 -3.64 22.84
C GLN A 92 10.98 -2.20 22.86
N ASN A 93 11.37 -1.41 23.87
CA ASN A 93 10.96 0.00 24.00
C ASN A 93 11.54 0.85 22.87
N LYS A 94 12.81 0.63 22.46
CA LYS A 94 13.40 1.37 21.34
C LYS A 94 12.69 1.06 20.01
N VAL A 95 12.36 -0.21 19.75
CA VAL A 95 11.60 -0.62 18.57
C VAL A 95 10.21 0.03 18.61
N ALA A 96 9.51 -0.05 19.75
CA ALA A 96 8.18 0.56 19.91
C ALA A 96 8.21 2.09 19.72
N GLN A 97 9.22 2.76 20.26
CA GLN A 97 9.42 4.22 20.09
C GLN A 97 9.62 4.58 18.61
N LEU A 98 10.55 3.91 17.92
CA LEU A 98 10.86 4.20 16.52
C LEU A 98 9.67 3.89 15.60
N PHE A 99 8.96 2.82 15.93
CA PHE A 99 7.74 2.46 15.22
C PHE A 99 6.65 3.51 15.44
N GLY A 100 6.46 3.97 16.69
CA GLY A 100 5.55 5.07 17.01
C GLY A 100 5.89 6.37 16.28
N GLN A 101 7.18 6.75 16.24
CA GLN A 101 7.64 7.93 15.52
C GLN A 101 7.47 7.83 14.01
N ALA A 102 7.77 6.64 13.42
CA ALA A 102 7.61 6.41 11.99
C ALA A 102 6.15 6.56 11.52
N PHE A 103 5.20 6.34 12.41
CA PHE A 103 3.76 6.43 12.13
C PHE A 103 3.07 7.63 12.80
N GLN A 104 3.82 8.54 13.45
CA GLN A 104 3.28 9.72 14.16
C GLN A 104 2.18 9.36 15.18
N LEU A 105 2.43 8.33 15.98
CA LEU A 105 1.44 7.84 16.93
C LEU A 105 1.61 8.54 18.28
N ASP A 106 0.66 9.36 18.61
CA ASP A 106 0.47 9.88 19.95
C ASP A 106 -0.38 8.87 20.75
N GLY A 107 0.24 8.24 21.74
CA GLY A 107 -0.48 7.50 22.78
C GLY A 107 -0.44 5.97 22.69
N GLU A 108 -0.35 5.38 23.85
CA GLU A 108 -0.30 3.94 24.12
C GLU A 108 -1.49 3.20 23.50
N SER A 109 -1.27 2.53 22.37
CA SER A 109 -2.22 1.57 21.86
C SER A 109 -1.57 0.20 21.84
N ARG A 110 -1.61 -0.51 22.96
CA ARG A 110 -1.31 -1.94 23.00
C ARG A 110 -2.47 -2.68 22.35
N LEU A 111 -2.16 -3.58 21.42
CA LEU A 111 -3.10 -4.59 20.93
C LEU A 111 -3.71 -5.30 22.14
N ASP A 112 -4.97 -5.04 22.41
CA ASP A 112 -5.74 -5.87 23.34
C ASP A 112 -6.13 -7.16 22.59
N LEU A 113 -5.25 -8.14 22.65
CA LEU A 113 -5.47 -9.49 22.12
C LEU A 113 -6.25 -10.36 23.10
N THR A 114 -6.96 -9.78 24.07
CA THR A 114 -7.85 -10.56 24.92
C THR A 114 -8.80 -11.34 24.01
N PRO A 115 -8.87 -12.66 24.11
CA PRO A 115 -9.84 -13.43 23.35
C PRO A 115 -11.22 -12.81 23.58
N LEU A 116 -11.93 -12.51 22.47
CA LEU A 116 -13.32 -12.07 22.57
C LEU A 116 -14.08 -13.01 23.49
N ALA A 117 -14.98 -12.45 24.29
CA ALA A 117 -15.99 -13.27 24.94
C ALA A 117 -16.55 -14.21 23.87
N HIS A 118 -16.58 -15.51 24.15
CA HIS A 118 -16.86 -16.58 23.18
C HIS A 118 -18.17 -16.37 22.39
N ASP A 119 -18.97 -15.39 22.80
CA ASP A 119 -20.32 -15.09 22.32
C ASP A 119 -20.47 -13.74 21.63
N TRP A 120 -19.35 -13.00 21.33
CA TRP A 120 -19.51 -11.72 20.64
C TRP A 120 -20.05 -11.92 19.21
N LYS A 121 -21.02 -11.09 18.85
CA LYS A 121 -21.62 -11.02 17.51
C LYS A 121 -22.12 -9.61 17.25
N PRO A 122 -22.20 -9.18 15.97
CA PRO A 122 -22.86 -7.92 15.61
C PRO A 122 -24.29 -7.87 16.15
N ASP A 123 -24.73 -6.70 16.63
CA ASP A 123 -26.11 -6.53 17.11
C ASP A 123 -27.11 -6.66 15.95
N ALA A 124 -28.11 -7.50 16.13
CA ALA A 124 -29.12 -7.79 15.12
C ALA A 124 -29.96 -6.56 14.72
N THR A 125 -30.07 -5.57 15.62
CA THR A 125 -30.87 -4.36 15.37
C THR A 125 -30.07 -3.37 14.49
N HIS A 126 -28.76 -3.23 14.73
CA HIS A 126 -27.91 -2.28 14.02
C HIS A 126 -27.24 -2.88 12.78
N PHE A 127 -26.92 -4.20 12.81
CA PHE A 127 -26.14 -4.88 11.78
C PHE A 127 -26.79 -6.20 11.33
N PRO A 128 -28.01 -6.18 10.79
CA PRO A 128 -28.73 -7.41 10.46
C PRO A 128 -28.05 -8.26 9.38
N GLU A 129 -27.54 -7.65 8.31
CA GLU A 129 -26.87 -8.37 7.21
C GLU A 129 -25.45 -8.81 7.63
N SER A 130 -24.73 -7.96 8.37
CA SER A 130 -23.42 -8.29 8.93
C SER A 130 -23.50 -9.44 9.91
N LEU A 131 -24.57 -9.55 10.71
CA LEU A 131 -24.78 -10.68 11.60
C LEU A 131 -24.93 -12.00 10.83
N VAL A 132 -25.70 -12.01 9.74
CA VAL A 132 -25.85 -13.20 8.88
C VAL A 132 -24.48 -13.60 8.29
N ARG A 133 -23.72 -12.62 7.80
CA ARG A 133 -22.37 -12.85 7.26
C ARG A 133 -21.41 -13.38 8.33
N TRP A 134 -21.44 -12.81 9.53
CA TRP A 134 -20.65 -13.24 10.68
C TRP A 134 -20.95 -14.68 11.07
N GLN A 135 -22.22 -15.06 11.17
CA GLN A 135 -22.65 -16.43 11.50
C GLN A 135 -22.15 -17.43 10.43
N ALA A 136 -22.21 -17.08 9.15
CA ALA A 136 -21.67 -17.89 8.07
C ALA A 136 -20.15 -18.03 8.11
N TRP A 137 -19.44 -17.03 8.63
CA TRP A 137 -17.99 -17.03 8.83
C TRP A 137 -17.57 -17.96 9.96
N LEU A 138 -18.29 -17.95 11.08
CA LEU A 138 -17.98 -18.77 12.25
C LEU A 138 -17.99 -20.27 11.92
N GLY A 139 -16.85 -20.92 12.14
CA GLY A 139 -16.68 -22.34 11.83
C GLY A 139 -16.55 -22.67 10.34
N GLY A 140 -16.59 -21.67 9.46
CA GLY A 140 -16.38 -21.82 8.02
C GLY A 140 -14.95 -22.25 7.67
N SER A 141 -14.79 -22.80 6.46
CA SER A 141 -13.49 -23.30 5.98
C SER A 141 -12.41 -22.21 5.92
N LYS A 142 -12.78 -20.99 5.54
CA LYS A 142 -11.86 -19.85 5.47
C LYS A 142 -11.33 -19.44 6.83
N GLN A 143 -12.21 -19.35 7.85
CA GLN A 143 -11.82 -19.06 9.23
C GLN A 143 -10.88 -20.12 9.79
N LYS A 144 -11.19 -21.42 9.56
CA LYS A 144 -10.36 -22.55 10.03
C LYS A 144 -8.96 -22.59 9.43
N GLN A 145 -8.78 -22.02 8.23
CA GLN A 145 -7.47 -21.95 7.53
C GLN A 145 -6.60 -20.80 8.04
N LEU A 146 -7.14 -19.86 8.82
CA LEU A 146 -6.35 -18.75 9.36
C LEU A 146 -5.52 -19.22 10.57
N PRO A 147 -4.28 -18.71 10.69
CA PRO A 147 -3.51 -18.84 11.91
C PRO A 147 -4.31 -18.27 13.10
N GLU A 148 -4.19 -18.88 14.27
CA GLU A 148 -4.94 -18.49 15.46
C GLU A 148 -4.80 -16.99 15.78
N LYS A 149 -3.57 -16.47 15.76
CA LYS A 149 -3.30 -15.04 15.95
C LYS A 149 -4.07 -14.16 14.95
N SER A 150 -4.06 -14.50 13.67
CA SER A 150 -4.79 -13.74 12.64
C SER A 150 -6.29 -13.77 12.86
N ARG A 151 -6.83 -14.90 13.32
CA ARG A 151 -8.24 -15.05 13.65
C ARG A 151 -8.63 -14.16 14.83
N LEU A 152 -7.85 -14.16 15.91
CA LEU A 152 -8.11 -13.31 17.08
C LEU A 152 -8.07 -11.82 16.71
N ILE A 153 -7.12 -11.40 15.88
CA ILE A 153 -7.05 -10.01 15.41
C ILE A 153 -8.26 -9.67 14.52
N PHE A 154 -8.64 -10.56 13.60
CA PHE A 154 -9.80 -10.38 12.74
C PHE A 154 -11.08 -10.18 13.55
N ASP A 155 -11.32 -11.08 14.50
CA ASP A 155 -12.52 -11.05 15.35
C ASP A 155 -12.56 -9.76 16.20
N ASN A 156 -11.40 -9.32 16.74
CA ASN A 156 -11.29 -8.09 17.52
C ASN A 156 -11.52 -6.84 16.64
N LEU A 157 -10.99 -6.81 15.42
CA LEU A 157 -11.21 -5.72 14.47
C LEU A 157 -12.69 -5.58 14.10
N MET A 158 -13.38 -6.68 13.87
CA MET A 158 -14.83 -6.67 13.60
C MET A 158 -15.61 -6.06 14.76
N ARG A 159 -15.28 -6.43 16.01
CA ARG A 159 -15.88 -5.84 17.20
C ARG A 159 -15.61 -4.34 17.31
N GLN A 160 -14.36 -3.92 17.18
CA GLN A 160 -13.99 -2.50 17.26
C GLN A 160 -14.69 -1.67 16.18
N ALA A 161 -14.80 -2.20 14.96
CA ALA A 161 -15.50 -1.53 13.88
C ALA A 161 -16.99 -1.37 14.18
N ALA A 162 -17.67 -2.41 14.67
CA ALA A 162 -19.09 -2.35 15.05
C ALA A 162 -19.29 -1.31 16.17
N GLU A 163 -18.52 -1.39 17.26
CA GLU A 163 -18.59 -0.45 18.39
C GLU A 163 -18.42 1.02 17.95
N ARG A 164 -17.49 1.28 17.02
CA ARG A 164 -17.27 2.64 16.50
C ARG A 164 -18.42 3.12 15.64
N LEU A 165 -18.92 2.27 14.72
CA LEU A 165 -20.04 2.63 13.85
C LEU A 165 -21.33 2.90 14.67
N GLU A 166 -21.53 2.22 15.78
CA GLU A 166 -22.61 2.52 16.74
C GLU A 166 -22.38 3.84 17.48
N ALA A 167 -21.17 4.05 18.01
CA ALA A 167 -20.81 5.24 18.78
C ALA A 167 -20.86 6.54 17.95
N ASP A 168 -20.51 6.48 16.66
CA ASP A 168 -20.55 7.60 15.73
C ASP A 168 -21.99 8.04 15.37
N GLY A 169 -23.02 7.31 15.80
CA GLY A 169 -24.42 7.59 15.45
C GLY A 169 -24.71 7.42 13.95
N THR A 170 -23.91 6.62 13.25
CA THR A 170 -24.08 6.33 11.82
C THR A 170 -25.47 5.70 11.58
N PRO A 171 -26.27 6.17 10.60
CA PRO A 171 -27.55 5.56 10.29
C PRO A 171 -27.42 4.04 10.07
N GLN A 172 -28.35 3.26 10.61
CA GLN A 172 -28.32 1.79 10.63
C GLN A 172 -27.92 1.16 9.27
N LEU A 173 -28.59 1.57 8.17
CA LEU A 173 -28.31 1.05 6.82
C LEU A 173 -26.86 1.31 6.39
N SER A 174 -26.37 2.52 6.64
CA SER A 174 -24.99 2.90 6.29
C SER A 174 -23.96 2.19 7.17
N ALA A 175 -24.27 1.98 8.45
CA ALA A 175 -23.43 1.27 9.41
C ALA A 175 -23.30 -0.21 9.03
N ASP A 176 -24.41 -0.88 8.73
CA ASP A 176 -24.40 -2.30 8.33
C ASP A 176 -23.65 -2.50 7.00
N GLN A 177 -23.88 -1.64 6.01
CA GLN A 177 -23.14 -1.69 4.76
C GLN A 177 -21.62 -1.42 4.95
N ALA A 178 -21.26 -0.47 5.81
CA ALA A 178 -19.85 -0.21 6.12
C ALA A 178 -19.19 -1.42 6.81
N LEU A 179 -19.88 -2.05 7.75
CA LEU A 179 -19.39 -3.24 8.44
C LEU A 179 -19.23 -4.45 7.49
N LEU A 180 -20.15 -4.64 6.54
CA LEU A 180 -20.03 -5.65 5.49
C LEU A 180 -18.82 -5.41 4.60
N ARG A 181 -18.61 -4.16 4.14
CA ARG A 181 -17.44 -3.78 3.34
C ARG A 181 -16.14 -3.96 4.13
N PHE A 182 -16.17 -3.68 5.43
CA PHE A 182 -15.03 -3.92 6.30
C PHE A 182 -14.72 -5.42 6.43
N PHE A 183 -15.77 -6.24 6.54
CA PHE A 183 -15.61 -7.69 6.52
C PHE A 183 -14.93 -8.18 5.23
N ASP A 184 -15.36 -7.70 4.07
CA ASP A 184 -14.77 -8.06 2.78
C ASP A 184 -13.29 -7.63 2.70
N LEU A 185 -12.94 -6.44 3.20
CA LEU A 185 -11.56 -5.99 3.30
C LEU A 185 -10.72 -6.90 4.21
N LEU A 186 -11.22 -7.20 5.41
CA LEU A 186 -10.53 -8.09 6.35
C LEU A 186 -10.34 -9.49 5.76
N GLU A 187 -11.32 -10.02 5.05
CA GLU A 187 -11.22 -11.32 4.36
C GLU A 187 -10.13 -11.31 3.29
N ALA A 188 -10.00 -10.21 2.53
CA ALA A 188 -8.97 -10.04 1.51
C ALA A 188 -7.54 -9.98 2.09
N ILE A 189 -7.39 -9.42 3.30
CA ILE A 189 -6.09 -9.27 3.97
C ILE A 189 -5.81 -10.34 5.04
N ALA A 190 -6.76 -11.23 5.33
CA ALA A 190 -6.72 -12.17 6.45
C ALA A 190 -5.44 -13.03 6.53
N ARG A 191 -4.87 -13.37 5.37
CA ARG A 191 -3.61 -14.13 5.27
C ARG A 191 -2.34 -13.26 5.40
N ARG A 192 -2.50 -11.95 5.50
CA ARG A 192 -1.41 -10.97 5.60
C ARG A 192 -1.43 -10.34 7.00
N SER A 193 -0.87 -11.05 7.98
CA SER A 193 -0.92 -10.65 9.40
C SER A 193 -0.44 -9.22 9.66
N ALA A 194 0.51 -8.70 8.85
CA ALA A 194 0.99 -7.32 8.98
C ALA A 194 -0.13 -6.29 8.78
N TYR A 195 -1.00 -6.46 7.79
CA TYR A 195 -2.11 -5.52 7.56
C TYR A 195 -3.16 -5.58 8.67
N LEU A 196 -3.47 -6.81 9.17
CA LEU A 196 -4.37 -6.97 10.30
C LEU A 196 -3.81 -6.30 11.56
N SER A 197 -2.51 -6.53 11.86
CA SER A 197 -1.86 -5.91 13.01
C SER A 197 -1.89 -4.39 12.94
N ILE A 198 -1.65 -3.80 11.77
CA ILE A 198 -1.70 -2.35 11.58
C ILE A 198 -3.08 -1.80 11.93
N LEU A 199 -4.14 -2.38 11.37
CA LEU A 199 -5.50 -1.90 11.66
C LEU A 199 -5.85 -2.04 13.14
N ALA A 200 -5.33 -3.07 13.81
CA ALA A 200 -5.57 -3.30 15.23
C ALA A 200 -4.73 -2.40 16.14
N GLU A 201 -3.49 -2.10 15.75
CA GLU A 201 -2.56 -1.28 16.53
C GLU A 201 -2.80 0.23 16.34
N TYR A 202 -3.42 0.63 15.21
CA TYR A 202 -3.61 2.04 14.85
C TYR A 202 -5.07 2.46 14.79
N PRO A 203 -5.64 2.95 15.90
CA PRO A 203 -7.04 3.38 15.97
C PRO A 203 -7.42 4.44 14.94
N LYS A 204 -6.47 5.31 14.55
CA LYS A 204 -6.68 6.32 13.51
C LYS A 204 -6.80 5.69 12.12
N ALA A 205 -5.98 4.67 11.84
CA ALA A 205 -6.07 3.95 10.57
C ALA A 205 -7.43 3.25 10.43
N LEU A 206 -7.87 2.57 11.49
CA LEU A 206 -9.19 1.95 11.52
C LEU A 206 -10.31 2.98 11.33
N ALA A 207 -10.21 4.16 11.98
CA ALA A 207 -11.18 5.23 11.79
C ALA A 207 -11.23 5.70 10.32
N ASN A 208 -10.07 6.00 9.72
CA ASN A 208 -9.98 6.43 8.33
C ASN A 208 -10.52 5.35 7.35
N VAL A 209 -10.24 4.08 7.62
CA VAL A 209 -10.83 2.97 6.85
C VAL A 209 -12.35 2.99 6.95
N LEU A 210 -12.91 3.07 8.14
CA LEU A 210 -14.37 3.08 8.33
C LEU A 210 -15.03 4.30 7.67
N GLU A 211 -14.39 5.48 7.72
CA GLU A 211 -14.87 6.67 7.00
C GLU A 211 -14.92 6.42 5.48
N LEU A 212 -13.86 5.84 4.90
CA LEU A 212 -13.85 5.46 3.49
C LEU A 212 -14.97 4.48 3.14
N LEU A 213 -15.15 3.45 3.98
CA LEU A 213 -16.14 2.40 3.75
C LEU A 213 -17.58 2.90 3.88
N LYS A 214 -17.83 3.91 4.75
CA LYS A 214 -19.11 4.63 4.83
C LYS A 214 -19.35 5.49 3.60
N ALA A 215 -18.34 6.27 3.20
CA ALA A 215 -18.47 7.30 2.18
C ALA A 215 -18.56 6.73 0.76
N SER A 216 -17.83 5.64 0.43
CA SER A 216 -17.68 5.18 -0.93
C SER A 216 -17.68 3.66 -1.07
N GLN A 217 -18.68 3.12 -1.77
CA GLN A 217 -18.69 1.71 -2.17
C GLN A 217 -17.56 1.41 -3.17
N TRP A 218 -17.33 2.31 -4.11
CA TRP A 218 -16.24 2.17 -5.07
C TRP A 218 -14.87 2.20 -4.38
N GLY A 219 -14.67 3.14 -3.45
CA GLY A 219 -13.44 3.23 -2.65
C GLY A 219 -13.19 1.99 -1.80
N ALA A 220 -14.25 1.43 -1.19
CA ALA A 220 -14.18 0.18 -0.45
C ALA A 220 -13.72 -1.00 -1.31
N GLN A 221 -14.32 -1.17 -2.50
CA GLN A 221 -13.94 -2.21 -3.45
C GLN A 221 -12.53 -1.99 -4.00
N TYR A 222 -12.15 -0.73 -4.24
CA TYR A 222 -10.82 -0.38 -4.71
C TYR A 222 -9.74 -0.74 -3.71
N LEU A 223 -9.93 -0.38 -2.43
CA LEU A 223 -9.03 -0.74 -1.34
C LEU A 223 -8.95 -2.27 -1.14
N THR A 224 -10.07 -2.97 -1.24
CA THR A 224 -10.13 -4.44 -1.12
C THR A 224 -9.33 -5.14 -2.21
N ARG A 225 -9.35 -4.60 -3.44
CA ARG A 225 -8.56 -5.11 -4.57
C ARG A 225 -7.07 -4.75 -4.46
N HIS A 226 -6.77 -3.60 -3.86
CA HIS A 226 -5.42 -3.06 -3.73
C HIS A 226 -5.03 -2.82 -2.25
N PRO A 227 -4.88 -3.87 -1.43
CA PRO A 227 -4.65 -3.73 0.01
C PRO A 227 -3.37 -2.98 0.40
N HIS A 228 -2.39 -2.87 -0.50
CA HIS A 228 -1.18 -2.07 -0.26
C HIS A 228 -1.48 -0.57 -0.07
N LEU A 229 -2.64 -0.10 -0.51
CA LEU A 229 -3.10 1.27 -0.32
C LEU A 229 -3.49 1.60 1.13
N LEU A 230 -3.64 0.59 2.01
CA LEU A 230 -3.83 0.80 3.45
C LEU A 230 -2.76 1.69 4.09
N ASP A 231 -1.53 1.70 3.54
CA ASP A 231 -0.44 2.52 4.02
C ASP A 231 -0.76 4.03 3.99
N HIS A 232 -1.58 4.46 3.02
CA HIS A 232 -1.97 5.87 2.88
C HIS A 232 -3.03 6.30 3.90
N LEU A 233 -3.78 5.36 4.47
CA LEU A 233 -4.73 5.64 5.54
C LEU A 233 -4.09 5.83 6.92
N LEU A 234 -2.80 5.49 7.06
CA LEU A 234 -2.02 5.70 8.28
C LEU A 234 -1.54 7.14 8.45
N ASN A 235 -1.27 7.84 7.35
CA ASN A 235 -0.66 9.15 7.37
C ASN A 235 -1.26 10.06 6.29
N SER A 236 -1.94 11.11 6.70
CA SER A 236 -2.59 12.11 5.84
C SER A 236 -1.65 13.23 5.32
N ARG A 237 -0.33 13.07 5.48
CA ARG A 237 0.63 14.10 5.05
C ARG A 237 0.67 14.25 3.53
N THR A 238 0.48 13.16 2.82
CA THR A 238 0.52 13.10 1.35
C THR A 238 -0.67 13.87 0.75
N GLU A 239 -1.87 13.65 1.27
CA GLU A 239 -3.10 14.33 0.84
C GLU A 239 -3.02 15.83 1.11
N LYS A 240 -2.47 16.24 2.26
CA LYS A 240 -2.23 17.66 2.56
C LYS A 240 -1.29 18.31 1.56
N THR A 241 -0.18 17.64 1.20
CA THR A 241 0.78 18.17 0.20
C THR A 241 0.13 18.29 -1.18
N LEU A 242 -0.69 17.30 -1.58
CA LEU A 242 -1.45 17.34 -2.82
C LEU A 242 -2.36 18.57 -2.90
N ILE A 243 -3.05 18.90 -1.80
CA ILE A 243 -3.99 20.04 -1.74
C ILE A 243 -3.26 21.38 -1.69
N GLU A 244 -2.27 21.50 -0.82
CA GLU A 244 -1.61 22.77 -0.53
C GLU A 244 -0.57 23.17 -1.59
N ARG A 245 0.15 22.17 -2.15
CA ARG A 245 1.29 22.38 -3.05
C ARG A 245 1.28 21.41 -4.23
N PRO A 246 0.25 21.42 -5.09
CA PRO A 246 0.07 20.42 -6.14
C PRO A 246 1.22 20.35 -7.14
N GLN A 247 1.86 21.48 -7.48
CA GLN A 247 2.98 21.49 -8.41
C GLN A 247 4.20 20.77 -7.84
N GLU A 248 4.56 21.04 -6.57
CA GLU A 248 5.66 20.38 -5.87
C GLU A 248 5.37 18.88 -5.74
N TYR A 249 4.14 18.53 -5.38
CA TYR A 249 3.67 17.17 -5.28
C TYR A 249 3.91 16.37 -6.57
N TRP A 250 3.45 16.88 -7.72
CA TRP A 250 3.60 16.18 -9.00
C TRP A 250 5.05 16.08 -9.48
N LEU A 251 5.90 17.05 -9.12
CA LEU A 251 7.35 16.96 -9.37
C LEU A 251 7.99 15.82 -8.55
N GLU A 252 7.62 15.67 -7.28
CA GLU A 252 8.10 14.57 -6.43
C GLU A 252 7.61 13.21 -6.94
N VAL A 253 6.33 13.09 -7.31
CA VAL A 253 5.75 11.87 -7.89
C VAL A 253 6.49 11.49 -9.17
N LYS A 254 6.73 12.44 -10.10
CA LYS A 254 7.47 12.19 -11.33
C LYS A 254 8.91 11.76 -11.05
N ALA A 255 9.60 12.40 -10.14
CA ALA A 255 10.99 12.06 -9.78
C ALA A 255 11.08 10.65 -9.18
N SER A 256 10.16 10.31 -8.25
CA SER A 256 10.08 8.98 -7.65
C SER A 256 9.74 7.89 -8.68
N LEU A 257 8.80 8.17 -9.59
CA LEU A 257 8.42 7.25 -10.67
C LEU A 257 9.61 6.97 -11.58
N ASN A 258 10.30 8.02 -12.05
CA ASN A 258 11.45 7.87 -12.96
C ASN A 258 12.58 7.08 -12.31
N MET A 259 12.92 7.36 -11.04
CA MET A 259 13.95 6.63 -10.31
C MET A 259 13.65 5.12 -10.26
N ARG A 260 12.39 4.74 -9.96
CA ARG A 260 11.98 3.32 -9.91
C ARG A 260 12.01 2.64 -11.28
N LEU A 261 11.66 3.38 -12.35
CA LEU A 261 11.70 2.88 -13.71
C LEU A 261 13.14 2.71 -14.20
N ASP A 262 14.02 3.65 -13.88
CA ASP A 262 15.44 3.58 -14.23
C ASP A 262 16.10 2.35 -13.58
N ASP A 263 15.80 2.08 -12.31
CA ASP A 263 16.32 0.92 -11.57
C ASP A 263 15.97 -0.42 -12.26
N VAL A 264 14.72 -0.59 -12.71
CA VAL A 264 14.28 -1.88 -13.30
C VAL A 264 14.64 -2.03 -14.77
N MET A 265 14.89 -0.93 -15.48
CA MET A 265 15.25 -0.95 -16.90
C MET A 265 16.77 -0.92 -17.13
N ALA A 266 17.59 -0.74 -16.09
CA ALA A 266 19.05 -0.70 -16.19
C ALA A 266 19.65 -2.04 -16.64
N ASP A 267 19.08 -3.18 -16.22
CA ASP A 267 19.64 -4.52 -16.41
C ASP A 267 19.10 -5.27 -17.65
N GLY A 268 18.35 -4.60 -18.55
CA GLY A 268 17.84 -5.22 -19.78
C GLY A 268 16.33 -5.03 -20.00
N ASP A 269 15.60 -6.09 -20.40
CA ASP A 269 14.16 -6.00 -20.67
C ASP A 269 13.32 -6.04 -19.38
N GLY A 270 13.29 -4.91 -18.69
CA GLY A 270 12.45 -4.67 -17.51
C GLY A 270 11.02 -4.19 -17.83
N SER A 271 10.54 -4.39 -19.07
CA SER A 271 9.25 -3.84 -19.53
C SER A 271 8.05 -4.26 -18.69
N GLU A 272 7.99 -5.51 -18.23
CA GLU A 272 6.88 -6.00 -17.40
C GLU A 272 6.89 -5.34 -16.02
N GLN A 273 8.08 -5.27 -15.37
CA GLN A 273 8.23 -4.58 -14.09
C GLN A 273 7.94 -3.08 -14.22
N ALA A 274 8.35 -2.45 -15.31
CA ALA A 274 8.06 -1.05 -15.61
C ALA A 274 6.55 -0.81 -15.76
N MET A 275 5.84 -1.69 -16.46
CA MET A 275 4.37 -1.65 -16.55
C MET A 275 3.70 -1.82 -15.18
N ASP A 276 4.20 -2.69 -14.30
CA ASP A 276 3.70 -2.85 -12.94
C ASP A 276 3.94 -1.59 -12.09
N ILE A 277 5.11 -0.94 -12.21
CA ILE A 277 5.41 0.32 -11.52
C ILE A 277 4.44 1.43 -11.93
N LEU A 278 4.13 1.56 -13.23
CA LEU A 278 3.14 2.52 -13.71
C LEU A 278 1.76 2.26 -13.09
N ARG A 279 1.31 1.00 -13.02
CA ARG A 279 0.03 0.62 -12.43
C ARG A 279 -0.04 0.90 -10.94
N VAL A 280 1.00 0.51 -10.21
CA VAL A 280 1.08 0.80 -8.77
C VAL A 280 1.05 2.31 -8.53
N THR A 281 1.77 3.11 -9.33
CA THR A 281 1.73 4.57 -9.22
C THR A 281 0.33 5.10 -9.52
N HIS A 282 -0.29 4.67 -10.62
CA HIS A 282 -1.66 5.05 -10.95
C HIS A 282 -2.64 4.73 -9.82
N HIS A 283 -2.60 3.51 -9.27
CA HIS A 283 -3.50 3.11 -8.19
C HIS A 283 -3.25 3.93 -6.92
N THR A 284 -2.01 4.21 -6.60
CA THR A 284 -1.64 5.03 -5.44
C THR A 284 -2.16 6.46 -5.57
N GLU A 285 -1.87 7.13 -6.68
CA GLU A 285 -2.25 8.53 -6.89
C GLU A 285 -3.77 8.71 -7.04
N THR A 286 -4.42 7.77 -7.69
CA THR A 286 -5.90 7.72 -7.76
C THR A 286 -6.51 7.59 -6.36
N PHE A 287 -5.94 6.74 -5.50
CA PHE A 287 -6.44 6.54 -4.15
C PHE A 287 -6.18 7.73 -3.23
N ILE A 288 -5.00 8.37 -3.31
CA ILE A 288 -4.70 9.60 -2.59
C ILE A 288 -5.66 10.73 -3.00
N THR A 289 -5.94 10.86 -4.30
CA THR A 289 -6.93 11.82 -4.80
C THR A 289 -8.32 11.52 -4.24
N LEU A 290 -8.73 10.24 -4.17
CA LEU A 290 -10.00 9.83 -3.58
C LEU A 290 -10.09 10.18 -2.09
N LEU A 291 -9.03 9.96 -1.31
CA LEU A 291 -9.02 10.31 0.11
C LEU A 291 -9.18 11.83 0.30
N ALA A 292 -8.49 12.61 -0.51
CA ALA A 292 -8.61 14.07 -0.50
C ALA A 292 -10.02 14.55 -0.94
N ASP A 293 -10.62 13.93 -1.97
CA ASP A 293 -11.98 14.18 -2.43
C ASP A 293 -13.02 13.92 -1.33
N LEU A 294 -12.87 12.81 -0.60
CA LEU A 294 -13.76 12.43 0.49
C LEU A 294 -13.47 13.20 1.80
N GLY A 295 -12.43 14.01 1.86
CA GLY A 295 -12.02 14.73 3.07
C GLY A 295 -11.40 13.84 4.15
N ILE A 296 -10.93 12.65 3.79
CA ILE A 296 -10.36 11.69 4.74
C ILE A 296 -8.91 12.08 5.04
N GLY A 297 -8.64 12.39 6.32
CA GLY A 297 -7.30 12.79 6.77
C GLY A 297 -6.90 14.23 6.46
N VAL A 298 -7.80 15.04 5.90
CA VAL A 298 -7.60 16.47 5.56
C VAL A 298 -8.68 17.35 6.19
N ASP A 299 -8.42 18.65 6.26
CA ASP A 299 -9.33 19.59 6.94
C ASP A 299 -10.60 19.90 6.13
N SER A 300 -10.54 19.72 4.81
CA SER A 300 -11.70 19.92 3.91
C SER A 300 -11.57 19.05 2.66
N PRO A 301 -12.70 18.56 2.11
CA PRO A 301 -12.73 17.85 0.84
C PRO A 301 -12.16 18.67 -0.32
N LEU A 302 -11.52 17.98 -1.26
CA LEU A 302 -11.04 18.60 -2.49
C LEU A 302 -12.21 19.00 -3.39
N PRO A 303 -12.26 20.22 -3.94
CA PRO A 303 -13.28 20.59 -4.93
C PRO A 303 -13.25 19.72 -6.18
N LEU A 304 -14.41 19.43 -6.77
CA LEU A 304 -14.56 18.52 -7.91
C LEU A 304 -13.65 18.88 -9.09
N GLU A 305 -13.49 20.17 -9.39
CA GLU A 305 -12.62 20.64 -10.47
C GLU A 305 -11.15 20.26 -10.17
N LYS A 306 -10.75 20.30 -8.90
CA LYS A 306 -9.41 19.92 -8.48
C LYS A 306 -9.19 18.41 -8.52
N VAL A 307 -10.21 17.62 -8.20
CA VAL A 307 -10.18 16.16 -8.39
C VAL A 307 -9.90 15.83 -9.85
N SER A 308 -10.64 16.43 -10.77
CA SER A 308 -10.46 16.23 -12.21
C SER A 308 -9.11 16.75 -12.72
N ASP A 309 -8.60 17.88 -12.20
CA ASP A 309 -7.26 18.40 -12.48
C ASP A 309 -6.18 17.38 -12.10
N HIS A 310 -6.29 16.76 -10.90
CA HIS A 310 -5.32 15.77 -10.41
C HIS A 310 -5.37 14.47 -11.20
N LEU A 311 -6.55 13.94 -11.49
CA LEU A 311 -6.72 12.75 -12.31
C LEU A 311 -6.19 12.96 -13.74
N SER A 312 -6.41 14.15 -14.31
CA SER A 312 -5.87 14.51 -15.63
C SER A 312 -4.34 14.66 -15.60
N ALA A 313 -3.77 15.26 -14.54
CA ALA A 313 -2.32 15.36 -14.37
C ALA A 313 -1.66 13.97 -14.22
N LEU A 314 -2.35 13.04 -13.53
CA LEU A 314 -1.92 11.65 -13.44
C LEU A 314 -1.91 10.96 -14.81
N ALA A 315 -2.97 11.13 -15.60
CA ALA A 315 -3.05 10.57 -16.95
C ALA A 315 -1.94 11.13 -17.85
N ASP A 316 -1.73 12.45 -17.83
CA ASP A 316 -0.65 13.11 -18.57
C ASP A 316 0.73 12.58 -18.17
N LEU A 317 0.99 12.43 -16.86
CA LEU A 317 2.24 11.85 -16.34
C LEU A 317 2.46 10.43 -16.84
N ILE A 318 1.44 9.57 -16.78
CA ILE A 318 1.54 8.18 -17.23
C ILE A 318 1.74 8.09 -18.74
N LEU A 319 1.02 8.88 -19.54
CA LEU A 319 1.17 8.93 -21.00
C LEU A 319 2.57 9.38 -21.40
N GLN A 320 3.05 10.49 -20.82
CA GLN A 320 4.38 11.03 -21.08
C GLN A 320 5.47 10.02 -20.69
N THR A 321 5.36 9.43 -19.49
CA THR A 321 6.35 8.45 -19.03
C THR A 321 6.32 7.20 -19.90
N THR A 322 5.17 6.73 -20.31
CA THR A 322 5.05 5.57 -21.23
C THR A 322 5.76 5.85 -22.54
N PHE A 323 5.55 7.03 -23.12
CA PHE A 323 6.24 7.45 -24.34
C PHE A 323 7.76 7.47 -24.15
N GLU A 324 8.24 8.11 -23.08
CA GLU A 324 9.68 8.23 -22.75
C GLU A 324 10.35 6.86 -22.56
N ARG A 325 9.63 5.83 -22.12
CA ARG A 325 10.14 4.46 -21.92
C ARG A 325 10.02 3.57 -23.16
N VAL A 326 9.03 3.79 -23.98
CA VAL A 326 8.79 2.98 -25.20
C VAL A 326 9.65 3.45 -26.40
N TRP A 327 9.79 4.77 -26.56
CA TRP A 327 10.49 5.34 -27.71
C TRP A 327 11.94 4.87 -27.90
N PRO A 328 12.81 4.80 -26.86
CA PRO A 328 14.21 4.40 -27.03
C PRO A 328 14.38 3.01 -27.66
N GLY A 329 13.50 2.07 -27.30
CA GLY A 329 13.54 0.72 -27.86
C GLY A 329 13.10 0.67 -29.34
N ILE A 330 12.25 1.60 -29.77
CA ILE A 330 11.87 1.75 -31.18
C ILE A 330 12.98 2.47 -31.95
N ALA A 331 13.52 3.57 -31.40
CA ALA A 331 14.62 4.30 -32.00
C ALA A 331 15.83 3.38 -32.27
N GLN A 332 16.17 2.52 -31.30
CA GLN A 332 17.24 1.54 -31.45
C GLN A 332 16.94 0.53 -32.57
N LYS A 333 15.71 0.02 -32.67
CA LYS A 333 15.33 -0.96 -33.70
C LYS A 333 15.45 -0.41 -35.12
N PHE A 334 15.20 0.88 -35.31
CA PHE A 334 15.22 1.55 -36.60
C PHE A 334 16.47 2.47 -36.80
N GLU A 335 17.49 2.26 -35.95
CA GLU A 335 18.80 2.95 -36.04
C GLU A 335 18.71 4.48 -35.89
N PHE A 336 17.67 5.00 -35.21
CA PHE A 336 17.61 6.40 -34.84
C PHE A 336 18.49 6.71 -33.62
N SER A 337 18.93 7.97 -33.51
CA SER A 337 19.50 8.44 -32.24
C SER A 337 18.49 8.36 -31.13
N LYS A 338 18.89 7.85 -29.97
CA LYS A 338 18.00 7.77 -28.78
C LYS A 338 17.54 9.15 -28.29
N ASP A 339 18.34 10.18 -28.56
CA ASP A 339 18.09 11.56 -28.18
C ASP A 339 17.19 12.30 -29.18
N LEU A 340 16.84 11.66 -30.31
CA LEU A 340 15.95 12.25 -31.30
C LEU A 340 14.52 12.31 -30.73
N THR A 341 13.98 13.51 -30.63
CA THR A 341 12.57 13.70 -30.38
C THR A 341 11.78 13.43 -31.67
N PRO A 342 10.96 12.39 -31.75
CA PRO A 342 10.22 12.11 -32.98
C PRO A 342 9.13 13.18 -33.21
N PRO A 343 8.79 13.47 -34.47
CA PRO A 343 7.64 14.33 -34.80
C PRO A 343 6.34 13.55 -34.58
N PHE A 344 6.01 13.31 -33.29
CA PHE A 344 4.89 12.51 -32.84
C PHE A 344 4.15 13.24 -31.71
N ALA A 345 2.84 13.27 -31.77
CA ALA A 345 2.01 13.90 -30.76
C ALA A 345 0.85 12.99 -30.34
N ILE A 346 0.49 13.07 -29.07
CA ILE A 346 -0.68 12.42 -28.49
C ILE A 346 -1.69 13.53 -28.19
N ILE A 347 -2.83 13.48 -28.86
CA ILE A 347 -3.93 14.44 -28.63
C ILE A 347 -5.00 13.74 -27.84
N SER A 348 -5.37 14.30 -26.68
CA SER A 348 -6.48 13.84 -25.87
C SER A 348 -7.76 14.59 -26.23
N TYR A 349 -8.85 13.87 -26.32
CA TYR A 349 -10.21 14.37 -26.48
C TYR A 349 -11.06 14.02 -25.26
N GLY A 350 -12.36 14.20 -25.38
CA GLY A 350 -13.32 13.81 -24.36
C GLY A 350 -13.00 14.39 -22.99
N LYS A 351 -13.12 13.58 -21.97
CA LYS A 351 -12.95 14.01 -20.57
C LYS A 351 -11.52 14.43 -20.24
N LEU A 352 -10.51 13.72 -20.78
CA LEU A 352 -9.11 14.11 -20.57
C LEU A 352 -8.79 15.43 -21.26
N GLY A 353 -9.23 15.61 -22.52
CA GLY A 353 -9.03 16.86 -23.26
C GLY A 353 -9.72 18.06 -22.61
N GLY A 354 -10.88 17.86 -22.00
CA GLY A 354 -11.62 18.87 -21.25
C GLY A 354 -11.16 19.06 -19.80
N LYS A 355 -10.22 18.24 -19.30
CA LYS A 355 -9.84 18.17 -17.88
C LYS A 355 -11.02 17.87 -16.95
N GLU A 356 -11.88 16.95 -17.37
CA GLU A 356 -13.06 16.48 -16.65
C GLU A 356 -12.95 14.98 -16.31
N LEU A 357 -11.73 14.47 -16.17
CA LEU A 357 -11.47 13.05 -15.93
C LEU A 357 -12.03 12.62 -14.56
N GLY A 358 -12.72 11.50 -14.53
CA GLY A 358 -13.19 10.84 -13.31
C GLY A 358 -12.43 9.53 -13.06
N TYR A 359 -12.68 8.91 -11.90
CA TYR A 359 -11.94 7.72 -11.42
C TYR A 359 -11.99 6.49 -12.35
N ALA A 360 -13.07 6.32 -13.11
CA ALA A 360 -13.28 5.19 -14.02
C ALA A 360 -13.43 5.66 -15.47
N SER A 361 -12.81 6.80 -15.82
CA SER A 361 -12.87 7.31 -17.18
C SER A 361 -11.90 6.58 -18.09
N ASP A 362 -12.35 6.32 -19.31
CA ASP A 362 -11.52 5.96 -20.45
C ASP A 362 -10.73 7.17 -20.98
N LEU A 363 -9.70 6.90 -21.75
CA LEU A 363 -8.90 7.92 -22.44
C LEU A 363 -9.22 7.90 -23.94
N ASP A 364 -9.80 8.99 -24.43
CA ASP A 364 -9.99 9.24 -25.86
C ASP A 364 -8.70 9.83 -26.44
N LEU A 365 -7.93 9.06 -27.21
CA LEU A 365 -6.59 9.45 -27.69
C LEU A 365 -6.50 9.37 -29.22
N VAL A 366 -5.82 10.35 -29.80
CA VAL A 366 -5.39 10.33 -31.20
C VAL A 366 -3.90 10.50 -31.28
N PHE A 367 -3.26 9.61 -32.02
CA PHE A 367 -1.83 9.65 -32.28
C PHE A 367 -1.58 10.32 -33.62
N LEU A 368 -0.82 11.41 -33.62
CA LEU A 368 -0.44 12.17 -34.81
C LEU A 368 1.05 12.09 -35.02
N TYR A 369 1.48 12.07 -36.25
CA TYR A 369 2.89 12.18 -36.63
C TYR A 369 3.05 12.99 -37.92
N GLU A 370 4.24 13.55 -38.11
CA GLU A 370 4.60 14.25 -39.32
C GLU A 370 5.51 13.38 -40.16
N SER A 371 5.19 13.20 -41.46
CA SER A 371 6.00 12.49 -42.45
C SER A 371 5.63 12.94 -43.85
N ASP A 372 6.49 12.69 -44.82
CA ASP A 372 6.19 12.89 -46.23
C ASP A 372 5.09 11.88 -46.68
N GLU A 373 4.26 12.28 -47.66
CA GLU A 373 3.10 11.52 -48.10
C GLU A 373 3.36 10.07 -48.51
N ASN A 374 4.60 9.73 -48.92
CA ASN A 374 5.01 8.39 -49.36
C ASN A 374 6.04 7.73 -48.44
N ASP A 375 6.20 8.21 -47.22
CA ASP A 375 7.15 7.63 -46.26
C ASP A 375 6.52 6.43 -45.53
N TYR A 376 6.53 5.29 -46.20
CA TYR A 376 5.99 4.02 -45.61
C TYR A 376 6.81 3.59 -44.39
N ALA A 377 8.08 3.93 -44.29
CA ALA A 377 8.92 3.62 -43.15
C ALA A 377 8.45 4.39 -41.92
N ALA A 378 8.18 5.70 -42.06
CA ALA A 378 7.62 6.50 -40.98
C ALA A 378 6.26 5.94 -40.49
N GLN A 379 5.38 5.54 -41.42
CA GLN A 379 4.10 4.93 -41.06
C GLN A 379 4.27 3.66 -40.21
N GLU A 380 5.19 2.77 -40.60
CA GLU A 380 5.48 1.53 -39.85
C GLU A 380 6.01 1.88 -38.43
N ILE A 381 6.94 2.82 -38.32
CA ILE A 381 7.57 3.21 -37.07
C ILE A 381 6.54 3.78 -36.09
N TYR A 382 5.75 4.75 -36.53
CA TYR A 382 4.78 5.43 -35.65
C TYR A 382 3.56 4.57 -35.34
N ALA A 383 3.13 3.71 -36.26
CA ALA A 383 2.13 2.68 -35.96
C ALA A 383 2.62 1.68 -34.90
N LEU A 384 3.90 1.27 -34.96
CA LEU A 384 4.51 0.42 -33.95
C LEU A 384 4.61 1.13 -32.60
N LEU A 385 4.99 2.43 -32.59
CA LEU A 385 5.04 3.25 -31.38
C LEU A 385 3.65 3.32 -30.72
N ALA A 386 2.64 3.73 -31.46
CA ALA A 386 1.28 3.81 -30.95
C ALA A 386 0.78 2.45 -30.41
N LYS A 387 1.01 1.36 -31.15
CA LYS A 387 0.65 0.01 -30.74
C LYS A 387 1.34 -0.42 -29.43
N ARG A 388 2.63 -0.13 -29.27
CA ARG A 388 3.36 -0.45 -28.04
C ARG A 388 2.87 0.38 -26.86
N MET A 389 2.62 1.68 -27.06
CA MET A 389 2.05 2.54 -26.02
C MET A 389 0.69 2.04 -25.58
N ILE A 390 -0.22 1.75 -26.51
CA ILE A 390 -1.53 1.20 -26.20
C ILE A 390 -1.37 -0.09 -25.39
N ASN A 391 -0.48 -0.99 -25.80
CA ASN A 391 -0.23 -2.22 -25.06
C ASN A 391 0.24 -1.97 -23.62
N TRP A 392 1.17 -1.03 -23.40
CA TRP A 392 1.63 -0.67 -22.07
C TRP A 392 0.50 -0.15 -21.17
N LEU A 393 -0.40 0.63 -21.74
CA LEU A 393 -1.52 1.26 -21.03
C LEU A 393 -2.69 0.32 -20.78
N THR A 394 -2.94 -0.67 -21.67
CA THR A 394 -4.12 -1.54 -21.60
C THR A 394 -3.82 -2.98 -21.16
N ALA A 395 -2.57 -3.47 -21.28
CA ALA A 395 -2.23 -4.83 -20.91
C ALA A 395 -2.60 -5.12 -19.45
N PHE A 396 -3.15 -6.30 -19.19
CA PHE A 396 -3.43 -6.76 -17.85
C PHE A 396 -2.18 -7.45 -17.29
N THR A 397 -1.67 -6.95 -16.16
CA THR A 397 -0.54 -7.52 -15.45
C THR A 397 -0.95 -8.04 -14.05
N SER A 398 0.00 -8.50 -13.26
CA SER A 398 -0.25 -8.94 -11.88
C SER A 398 -0.83 -7.84 -10.98
N THR A 399 -0.64 -6.57 -11.36
CA THR A 399 -1.14 -5.37 -10.65
C THR A 399 -2.41 -4.78 -11.26
N GLY A 400 -2.95 -5.38 -12.31
CA GLY A 400 -4.18 -4.94 -13.00
C GLY A 400 -3.93 -4.27 -14.35
N SER A 401 -4.85 -3.42 -14.81
CA SER A 401 -4.76 -2.57 -15.99
C SER A 401 -4.64 -1.10 -15.58
N LEU A 402 -4.15 -0.23 -16.49
CA LEU A 402 -4.10 1.20 -16.24
C LEU A 402 -5.38 1.91 -16.69
N PHE A 403 -5.59 1.96 -18.01
CA PHE A 403 -6.69 2.69 -18.62
C PHE A 403 -7.39 1.83 -19.67
N GLU A 404 -8.67 2.08 -19.87
CA GLU A 404 -9.34 1.78 -21.12
C GLU A 404 -9.05 2.91 -22.12
N ILE A 405 -8.70 2.56 -23.36
CA ILE A 405 -8.31 3.54 -24.39
C ILE A 405 -9.26 3.41 -25.59
N ASP A 406 -9.87 4.51 -25.96
CA ASP A 406 -10.59 4.66 -27.22
C ASP A 406 -9.77 5.50 -28.21
N THR A 407 -9.39 4.90 -29.35
CA THR A 407 -8.67 5.59 -30.43
C THR A 407 -9.56 5.92 -31.63
N ARG A 408 -10.86 5.70 -31.50
CA ARG A 408 -11.82 5.97 -32.55
C ARG A 408 -12.29 7.43 -32.47
N LEU A 409 -12.04 8.16 -33.54
CA LEU A 409 -12.70 9.48 -33.72
C LEU A 409 -14.20 9.24 -33.88
N ARG A 410 -15.02 9.83 -33.01
CA ARG A 410 -16.47 9.80 -33.11
C ARG A 410 -16.98 11.12 -33.72
#